data_c384bebb17bf3cc76a4190ded650e350
#
_entry.id   c384bebb17bf3cc76a4190ded650e350
#
_cell.length_a   1.000
_cell.length_b   1.000
_cell.length_c   1.000
_cell.angle_alpha   90.00
_cell.angle_beta   90.00
_cell.angle_gamma   90.00
#
_symmetry.space_group_name_H-M   'P 1'
#
loop_
_entity.id
_entity.type
_entity.pdbx_description
1 polymer ?
#
loop_
_entity_poly.entity_id
_entity_poly.type
_entity_poly.pdbx_seq_one_letter_code
_entity_poly.pdbx_strand_id
1 'polypeptide(L)'
;VPSSAGDKSGDFDANLAEDMEENERKNLADEITGLVDADVDSRKEWADTFVKGLDVLGFKYEERTDPWEGACGVYSTVLAEAAIRFQAETMSETFPAAGPVRPKILGEETKEKNEAAARVKADMNYELTERMVEYRPEHERMLYSLGLAGSAFKKVYFDPLLQRAVSKFVHAEDVVVPYGATDLLTTPRITHIIRMDKNEILKLQLAGFYKAI
;
A
#
# COMPACT_ATOMS: atom_id res chain seq x y z
N VAL A 1 35.60 1.87 29.13
CA VAL A 1 36.10 1.11 27.97
C VAL A 1 35.26 1.54 26.80
N PRO A 2 35.79 2.22 25.75
CA PRO A 2 35.00 2.57 24.60
C PRO A 2 34.70 1.29 23.81
N SER A 3 33.40 1.05 23.59
CA SER A 3 32.91 0.02 22.69
C SER A 3 33.48 0.30 21.29
N SER A 4 34.23 -0.63 20.73
CA SER A 4 34.72 -0.59 19.37
C SER A 4 33.52 -0.51 18.42
N ALA A 5 33.39 0.61 17.72
CA ALA A 5 32.51 0.71 16.56
C ALA A 5 32.99 -0.34 15.54
N GLY A 6 32.29 -1.47 15.46
CA GLY A 6 32.54 -2.45 14.42
C GLY A 6 32.23 -1.82 13.06
N ASP A 7 33.10 -2.04 12.11
CA ASP A 7 32.92 -1.63 10.72
C ASP A 7 31.62 -2.22 10.17
N LYS A 8 30.55 -1.40 10.10
CA LYS A 8 29.23 -1.75 9.58
C LYS A 8 29.13 -1.53 8.07
N SER A 9 30.23 -1.18 7.38
CA SER A 9 30.24 -0.82 5.96
C SER A 9 29.86 -1.95 5.00
N GLY A 10 29.65 -3.16 5.51
CA GLY A 10 29.19 -4.32 4.72
C GLY A 10 27.80 -4.84 5.04
N ASP A 11 27.09 -4.25 6.01
CA ASP A 11 25.74 -4.66 6.35
C ASP A 11 24.73 -3.81 5.58
N PHE A 12 23.97 -4.45 4.67
CA PHE A 12 22.96 -3.79 3.85
C PHE A 12 21.85 -3.13 4.69
N ASP A 13 21.56 -3.70 5.86
CA ASP A 13 20.51 -3.21 6.77
C ASP A 13 21.05 -2.23 7.83
N ALA A 14 22.32 -1.82 7.74
CA ALA A 14 22.89 -0.87 8.68
C ALA A 14 22.21 0.51 8.56
N ASN A 15 21.86 1.09 9.70
CA ASN A 15 21.33 2.45 9.76
C ASN A 15 22.46 3.47 9.64
N LEU A 16 22.81 3.85 8.41
CA LEU A 16 23.88 4.81 8.14
C LEU A 16 23.67 6.18 8.80
N ALA A 17 22.43 6.55 9.10
CA ALA A 17 22.12 7.83 9.77
C ALA A 17 22.57 7.86 11.24
N GLU A 18 22.88 6.72 11.85
CA GLU A 18 23.41 6.68 13.23
C GLU A 18 24.82 7.25 13.34
N ASP A 19 25.63 7.07 12.29
CA ASP A 19 27.03 7.49 12.24
C ASP A 19 27.21 8.92 11.68
N MET A 20 26.14 9.55 11.20
CA MET A 20 26.16 10.92 10.66
C MET A 20 26.08 11.97 11.76
N GLU A 21 26.78 13.09 11.55
CA GLU A 21 26.63 14.29 12.40
C GLU A 21 25.24 14.91 12.20
N GLU A 22 24.76 15.66 13.21
CA GLU A 22 23.43 16.26 13.22
C GLU A 22 23.18 17.18 12.00
N ASN A 23 24.17 17.97 11.60
CA ASN A 23 24.08 18.84 10.42
C ASN A 23 23.97 18.04 9.11
N GLU A 24 24.70 16.93 9.00
CA GLU A 24 24.64 16.05 7.83
C GLU A 24 23.28 15.37 7.73
N ARG A 25 22.74 14.88 8.86
CA ARG A 25 21.39 14.31 8.91
C ARG A 25 20.33 15.31 8.52
N LYS A 26 20.46 16.57 8.96
CA LYS A 26 19.52 17.63 8.59
C LYS A 26 19.58 17.93 7.09
N ASN A 27 20.77 18.09 6.53
CA ASN A 27 20.95 18.31 5.11
C ASN A 27 20.37 17.16 4.28
N LEU A 28 20.63 15.92 4.70
CA LEU A 28 20.05 14.74 4.04
C LEU A 28 18.52 14.72 4.13
N ALA A 29 17.94 15.07 5.28
CA ALA A 29 16.49 15.14 5.45
C ALA A 29 15.86 16.21 4.56
N ASP A 30 16.48 17.38 4.46
CA ASP A 30 16.04 18.48 3.58
C ASP A 30 16.13 18.07 2.10
N GLU A 31 17.20 17.39 1.70
CA GLU A 31 17.36 16.86 0.34
C GLU A 31 16.28 15.81 0.02
N ILE A 32 16.08 14.82 0.91
CA ILE A 32 15.05 13.79 0.72
C ILE A 32 13.66 14.41 0.64
N THR A 33 13.35 15.39 1.50
CA THR A 33 12.06 16.09 1.49
C THR A 33 11.85 16.81 0.17
N GLY A 34 12.87 17.54 -0.33
CA GLY A 34 12.81 18.20 -1.63
C GLY A 34 12.59 17.25 -2.80
N LEU A 35 13.20 16.06 -2.75
CA LEU A 35 12.97 15.01 -3.75
C LEU A 35 11.55 14.44 -3.69
N VAL A 36 11.00 14.25 -2.49
CA VAL A 36 9.61 13.79 -2.31
C VAL A 36 8.63 14.82 -2.82
N ASP A 37 8.84 16.10 -2.52
CA ASP A 37 7.99 17.20 -3.01
C ASP A 37 8.00 17.27 -4.55
N ALA A 38 9.17 17.12 -5.17
CA ALA A 38 9.29 17.05 -6.63
C ALA A 38 8.54 15.85 -7.22
N ASP A 39 8.59 14.68 -6.56
CA ASP A 39 7.87 13.49 -7.00
C ASP A 39 6.34 13.67 -6.84
N VAL A 40 5.89 14.32 -5.77
CA VAL A 40 4.47 14.67 -5.57
C VAL A 40 3.99 15.63 -6.65
N ASP A 41 4.75 16.68 -6.94
CA ASP A 41 4.40 17.65 -7.98
C ASP A 41 4.34 17.01 -9.37
N SER A 42 5.24 16.06 -9.65
CA SER A 42 5.30 15.38 -10.94
C SER A 42 4.04 14.59 -11.29
N ARG A 43 3.26 14.13 -10.29
CA ARG A 43 2.02 13.36 -10.46
C ARG A 43 0.74 14.19 -10.32
N LYS A 44 0.84 15.52 -10.31
CA LYS A 44 -0.30 16.43 -10.10
C LYS A 44 -1.44 16.19 -11.10
N GLU A 45 -1.13 15.95 -12.37
CA GLU A 45 -2.14 15.67 -13.41
C GLU A 45 -2.96 14.41 -13.09
N TRP A 46 -2.30 13.34 -12.62
CA TRP A 46 -2.99 12.16 -12.13
C TRP A 46 -3.86 12.46 -10.92
N ALA A 47 -3.35 13.21 -9.94
CA ALA A 47 -4.08 13.59 -8.74
C ALA A 47 -5.34 14.41 -9.06
N ASP A 48 -5.23 15.39 -9.95
CA ASP A 48 -6.35 16.21 -10.40
C ASP A 48 -7.43 15.35 -11.11
N THR A 49 -7.01 14.38 -11.90
CA THR A 49 -7.91 13.43 -12.58
C THR A 49 -8.61 12.52 -11.57
N PHE A 50 -7.88 12.02 -10.58
CA PHE A 50 -8.41 11.17 -9.53
C PHE A 50 -9.44 11.92 -8.67
N VAL A 51 -9.16 13.17 -8.27
CA VAL A 51 -10.10 14.04 -7.53
C VAL A 51 -11.38 14.26 -8.33
N LYS A 52 -11.28 14.57 -9.63
CA LYS A 52 -12.46 14.66 -10.51
C LYS A 52 -13.25 13.35 -10.57
N GLY A 53 -12.55 12.21 -10.59
CA GLY A 53 -13.18 10.89 -10.51
C GLY A 53 -13.98 10.69 -9.22
N LEU A 54 -13.41 11.09 -8.07
CA LEU A 54 -14.10 11.04 -6.77
C LEU A 54 -15.33 11.94 -6.73
N ASP A 55 -15.27 13.12 -7.34
CA ASP A 55 -16.40 14.06 -7.40
C ASP A 55 -17.61 13.49 -8.15
N VAL A 56 -17.38 12.66 -9.19
CA VAL A 56 -18.46 12.05 -9.97
C VAL A 56 -18.82 10.63 -9.50
N LEU A 57 -18.15 10.10 -8.48
CA LEU A 57 -18.37 8.76 -7.99
C LEU A 57 -19.72 8.59 -7.26
N GLY A 58 -20.13 9.65 -6.54
CA GLY A 58 -21.38 9.69 -5.77
C GLY A 58 -22.56 10.22 -6.57
N PHE A 59 -23.77 9.97 -6.02
CA PHE A 59 -24.95 10.66 -6.52
C PHE A 59 -24.90 12.12 -6.08
N LYS A 60 -24.71 13.02 -7.04
CA LYS A 60 -24.62 14.46 -6.81
C LYS A 60 -25.65 15.18 -7.66
N TYR A 61 -26.31 16.15 -7.06
CA TYR A 61 -27.21 17.05 -7.76
C TYR A 61 -26.63 18.45 -7.74
N GLU A 62 -26.52 19.08 -8.89
CA GLU A 62 -26.11 20.48 -9.03
C GLU A 62 -27.19 21.23 -9.79
N GLU A 63 -27.55 22.44 -9.31
CA GLU A 63 -28.41 23.32 -10.09
C GLU A 63 -27.67 23.76 -11.36
N ARG A 64 -28.26 23.44 -12.50
CA ARG A 64 -27.74 23.87 -13.81
C ARG A 64 -28.61 24.86 -14.47
N THR A 65 -27.96 25.88 -15.02
CA THR A 65 -28.60 26.90 -15.84
C THR A 65 -28.39 26.71 -17.35
N ASP A 66 -27.43 25.85 -17.70
CA ASP A 66 -27.16 25.43 -19.08
C ASP A 66 -27.68 24.00 -19.34
N PRO A 67 -28.31 23.74 -20.50
CA PRO A 67 -28.62 24.68 -21.61
C PRO A 67 -29.86 25.59 -21.38
N TRP A 68 -30.57 25.38 -20.27
CA TRP A 68 -31.69 26.25 -19.82
C TRP A 68 -31.82 26.22 -18.30
N GLU A 69 -32.49 27.18 -17.75
CA GLU A 69 -32.76 27.28 -16.32
C GLU A 69 -33.63 26.10 -15.85
N GLY A 70 -33.19 25.37 -14.80
CA GLY A 70 -33.84 24.14 -14.34
C GLY A 70 -33.45 22.86 -15.12
N ALA A 71 -32.37 22.90 -15.90
CA ALA A 71 -31.83 21.70 -16.55
C ALA A 71 -31.45 20.64 -15.51
N CYS A 72 -31.56 19.37 -15.88
CA CYS A 72 -31.22 18.25 -15.00
C CYS A 72 -29.73 18.26 -14.64
N GLY A 73 -29.42 18.45 -13.35
CA GLY A 73 -28.07 18.49 -12.80
C GLY A 73 -27.64 17.20 -12.09
N VAL A 74 -28.25 16.06 -12.43
CA VAL A 74 -27.91 14.76 -11.84
C VAL A 74 -26.70 14.16 -12.53
N TYR A 75 -25.69 13.77 -11.74
CA TYR A 75 -24.55 12.99 -12.24
C TYR A 75 -24.94 11.53 -12.41
N SER A 76 -24.47 10.92 -13.50
CA SER A 76 -24.68 9.49 -13.75
C SER A 76 -23.80 8.64 -12.83
N THR A 77 -24.33 7.56 -12.27
CA THR A 77 -23.65 6.63 -11.37
C THR A 77 -22.81 5.57 -12.12
N VAL A 78 -22.61 5.71 -13.42
CA VAL A 78 -21.89 4.74 -14.26
C VAL A 78 -20.49 4.43 -13.74
N LEU A 79 -19.76 5.42 -13.23
CA LEU A 79 -18.43 5.21 -12.66
C LEU A 79 -18.49 4.35 -11.40
N ALA A 80 -19.46 4.59 -10.51
CA ALA A 80 -19.65 3.78 -9.31
C ALA A 80 -20.02 2.34 -9.64
N GLU A 81 -20.94 2.15 -10.60
CA GLU A 81 -21.33 0.83 -11.08
C GLU A 81 -20.15 0.07 -11.68
N ALA A 82 -19.33 0.73 -12.51
CA ALA A 82 -18.14 0.14 -13.11
C ALA A 82 -17.11 -0.28 -12.05
N ALA A 83 -16.85 0.58 -11.04
CA ALA A 83 -15.91 0.29 -9.96
C ALA A 83 -16.38 -0.87 -9.08
N ILE A 84 -17.68 -0.91 -8.72
CA ILE A 84 -18.26 -2.00 -7.93
C ILE A 84 -18.26 -3.32 -8.71
N ARG A 85 -18.59 -3.28 -10.00
CA ARG A 85 -18.58 -4.46 -10.85
C ARG A 85 -17.17 -5.03 -10.99
N PHE A 86 -16.18 -4.17 -11.26
CA PHE A 86 -14.78 -4.57 -11.30
C PHE A 86 -14.33 -5.21 -9.98
N GLN A 87 -14.64 -4.58 -8.84
CA GLN A 87 -14.34 -5.12 -7.51
C GLN A 87 -14.98 -6.51 -7.31
N ALA A 88 -16.28 -6.66 -7.60
CA ALA A 88 -17.01 -7.91 -7.38
C ALA A 88 -16.47 -9.06 -8.26
N GLU A 89 -16.24 -8.81 -9.53
CA GLU A 89 -15.70 -9.80 -10.46
C GLU A 89 -14.28 -10.21 -10.07
N THR A 90 -13.41 -9.24 -9.79
CA THR A 90 -12.02 -9.50 -9.40
C THR A 90 -11.94 -10.17 -8.03
N MET A 91 -12.82 -9.82 -7.09
CA MET A 91 -12.88 -10.47 -5.77
C MET A 91 -13.27 -11.94 -5.89
N SER A 92 -14.22 -12.29 -6.74
CA SER A 92 -14.61 -13.68 -6.95
C SER A 92 -13.49 -14.55 -7.55
N GLU A 93 -12.64 -13.95 -8.39
CA GLU A 93 -11.50 -14.64 -9.01
C GLU A 93 -10.31 -14.77 -8.06
N THR A 94 -10.02 -13.71 -7.29
CA THR A 94 -8.83 -13.67 -6.42
C THR A 94 -9.06 -14.27 -5.04
N PHE A 95 -10.33 -14.34 -4.59
CA PHE A 95 -10.72 -14.89 -3.29
C PHE A 95 -11.88 -15.89 -3.41
N PRO A 96 -11.68 -17.00 -4.14
CA PRO A 96 -12.72 -18.00 -4.33
C PRO A 96 -13.07 -18.72 -3.02
N ALA A 97 -14.26 -19.34 -2.96
CA ALA A 97 -14.73 -20.08 -1.77
C ALA A 97 -13.80 -21.23 -1.33
N ALA A 98 -13.00 -21.78 -2.27
CA ALA A 98 -12.00 -22.82 -1.98
C ALA A 98 -10.71 -22.30 -1.34
N GLY A 99 -10.62 -21.00 -1.07
CA GLY A 99 -9.47 -20.28 -0.57
C GLY A 99 -8.60 -19.66 -1.68
N PRO A 100 -7.89 -18.55 -1.37
CA PRO A 100 -7.09 -17.80 -2.35
C PRO A 100 -5.82 -18.53 -2.80
N VAL A 101 -5.35 -19.52 -2.03
CA VAL A 101 -4.07 -20.19 -2.30
C VAL A 101 -4.27 -21.51 -3.06
N ARG A 102 -3.58 -21.62 -4.20
CA ARG A 102 -3.48 -22.86 -5.00
C ARG A 102 -2.03 -23.21 -5.20
N PRO A 103 -1.48 -24.22 -4.51
CA PRO A 103 -0.11 -24.65 -4.72
C PRO A 103 0.04 -25.29 -6.11
N LYS A 104 1.21 -25.08 -6.73
CA LYS A 104 1.61 -25.73 -7.96
C LYS A 104 2.89 -26.50 -7.72
N ILE A 105 2.87 -27.80 -8.03
CA ILE A 105 4.07 -28.65 -7.94
C ILE A 105 4.92 -28.38 -9.17
N LEU A 106 6.21 -28.07 -8.93
CA LEU A 106 7.19 -27.93 -9.99
C LEU A 106 7.95 -29.23 -10.17
N GLY A 107 8.07 -29.69 -11.43
CA GLY A 107 8.72 -30.95 -11.79
C GLY A 107 7.78 -32.16 -11.65
N GLU A 108 8.36 -33.32 -11.40
CA GLU A 108 7.64 -34.60 -11.34
C GLU A 108 6.71 -34.67 -10.12
N GLU A 109 5.45 -35.03 -10.36
CA GLU A 109 4.45 -35.21 -9.31
C GLU A 109 4.63 -36.59 -8.62
N THR A 110 4.88 -36.56 -7.33
CA THR A 110 4.90 -37.74 -6.49
C THR A 110 3.80 -37.64 -5.42
N LYS A 111 3.40 -38.80 -4.87
CA LYS A 111 2.40 -38.86 -3.79
C LYS A 111 2.80 -37.97 -2.61
N GLU A 112 4.06 -38.00 -2.20
CA GLU A 112 4.61 -37.24 -1.09
C GLU A 112 4.55 -35.71 -1.35
N LYS A 113 4.87 -35.29 -2.59
CA LYS A 113 4.76 -33.87 -2.98
C LYS A 113 3.30 -33.40 -3.01
N ASN A 114 2.37 -34.24 -3.45
CA ASN A 114 0.95 -33.93 -3.45
C ASN A 114 0.41 -33.76 -2.01
N GLU A 115 0.80 -34.65 -1.09
CA GLU A 115 0.45 -34.53 0.33
C GLU A 115 1.07 -33.30 0.99
N ALA A 116 2.31 -32.97 0.67
CA ALA A 116 2.96 -31.75 1.14
C ALA A 116 2.26 -30.48 0.59
N ALA A 117 1.93 -30.45 -0.69
CA ALA A 117 1.18 -29.35 -1.31
C ALA A 117 -0.20 -29.16 -0.68
N ALA A 118 -0.89 -30.25 -0.34
CA ALA A 118 -2.18 -30.19 0.35
C ALA A 118 -2.05 -29.56 1.76
N ARG A 119 -1.00 -29.92 2.52
CA ARG A 119 -0.72 -29.30 3.84
C ARG A 119 -0.40 -27.82 3.70
N VAL A 120 0.48 -27.44 2.77
CA VAL A 120 0.81 -26.03 2.50
C VAL A 120 -0.43 -25.24 2.10
N LYS A 121 -1.30 -25.81 1.24
CA LYS A 121 -2.56 -25.19 0.86
C LYS A 121 -3.43 -24.91 2.08
N ALA A 122 -3.59 -25.90 2.95
CA ALA A 122 -4.44 -25.77 4.13
C ALA A 122 -3.89 -24.71 5.09
N ASP A 123 -2.60 -24.75 5.37
CA ASP A 123 -1.92 -23.81 6.27
C ASP A 123 -1.97 -22.36 5.76
N MET A 124 -1.60 -22.12 4.50
CA MET A 124 -1.63 -20.79 3.92
C MET A 124 -3.05 -20.24 3.80
N ASN A 125 -4.04 -21.04 3.47
CA ASN A 125 -5.41 -20.59 3.46
C ASN A 125 -5.89 -20.24 4.87
N TYR A 126 -5.57 -21.06 5.88
CA TYR A 126 -5.88 -20.75 7.28
C TYR A 126 -5.23 -19.43 7.73
N GLU A 127 -3.96 -19.23 7.37
CA GLU A 127 -3.25 -17.99 7.68
C GLU A 127 -3.98 -16.75 7.08
N LEU A 128 -4.40 -16.82 5.81
CA LEU A 128 -5.02 -15.71 5.09
C LEU A 128 -6.50 -15.49 5.43
N THR A 129 -7.23 -16.53 5.89
CA THR A 129 -8.66 -16.41 6.16
C THR A 129 -9.01 -16.28 7.63
N GLU A 130 -8.21 -16.91 8.51
CA GLU A 130 -8.52 -17.00 9.94
C GLU A 130 -7.56 -16.17 10.80
N ARG A 131 -6.25 -16.24 10.53
CA ARG A 131 -5.27 -15.49 11.32
C ARG A 131 -5.15 -14.04 10.89
N MET A 132 -5.13 -13.78 9.58
CA MET A 132 -5.08 -12.42 9.01
C MET A 132 -6.51 -11.93 8.71
N VAL A 133 -7.29 -11.69 9.75
CA VAL A 133 -8.71 -11.27 9.63
C VAL A 133 -8.90 -10.01 8.78
N GLU A 134 -7.88 -9.17 8.70
CA GLU A 134 -7.86 -7.96 7.87
C GLU A 134 -7.60 -8.23 6.38
N TYR A 135 -7.08 -9.41 6.02
CA TYR A 135 -6.63 -9.68 4.65
C TYR A 135 -7.75 -9.48 3.61
N ARG A 136 -8.92 -10.07 3.86
CA ARG A 136 -10.06 -9.99 2.96
C ARG A 136 -10.63 -8.57 2.82
N PRO A 137 -10.98 -7.86 3.91
CA PRO A 137 -11.50 -6.49 3.78
C PRO A 137 -10.48 -5.51 3.20
N GLU A 138 -9.19 -5.65 3.52
CA GLU A 138 -8.14 -4.83 2.92
C GLU A 138 -7.93 -5.15 1.42
N HIS A 139 -8.09 -6.41 1.03
CA HIS A 139 -8.05 -6.83 -0.37
C HIS A 139 -9.23 -6.26 -1.16
N GLU A 140 -10.43 -6.29 -0.59
CA GLU A 140 -11.65 -5.74 -1.17
C GLU A 140 -11.54 -4.23 -1.38
N ARG A 141 -11.03 -3.49 -0.39
CA ARG A 141 -10.75 -2.05 -0.52
C ARG A 141 -9.71 -1.76 -1.60
N MET A 142 -8.66 -2.58 -1.66
CA MET A 142 -7.61 -2.46 -2.68
C MET A 142 -8.20 -2.60 -4.08
N LEU A 143 -9.03 -3.59 -4.33
CA LEU A 143 -9.64 -3.82 -5.64
C LEU A 143 -10.59 -2.70 -6.05
N TYR A 144 -11.38 -2.17 -5.12
CA TYR A 144 -12.21 -1.00 -5.38
C TYR A 144 -11.36 0.23 -5.77
N SER A 145 -10.33 0.52 -4.99
CA SER A 145 -9.42 1.63 -5.25
C SER A 145 -8.65 1.46 -6.56
N LEU A 146 -8.27 0.23 -6.90
CA LEU A 146 -7.56 -0.08 -8.16
C LEU A 146 -8.40 0.32 -9.38
N GLY A 147 -9.71 0.07 -9.35
CA GLY A 147 -10.63 0.45 -10.43
C GLY A 147 -10.76 1.96 -10.63
N LEU A 148 -10.56 2.75 -9.56
CA LEU A 148 -10.68 4.21 -9.59
C LEU A 148 -9.36 4.92 -9.84
N ALA A 149 -8.32 4.53 -9.12
CA ALA A 149 -7.01 5.20 -9.12
C ALA A 149 -6.06 4.66 -10.21
N GLY A 150 -6.37 3.51 -10.81
CA GLY A 150 -5.50 2.82 -11.76
C GLY A 150 -4.30 2.13 -11.13
N SER A 151 -4.03 2.40 -9.84
CA SER A 151 -2.95 1.80 -9.05
C SER A 151 -3.41 1.55 -7.62
N ALA A 152 -2.94 0.46 -7.02
CA ALA A 152 -3.19 0.15 -5.63
C ALA A 152 -2.02 -0.66 -5.07
N PHE A 153 -1.71 -0.46 -3.80
CA PHE A 153 -0.56 -1.07 -3.15
C PHE A 153 -1.00 -1.88 -1.94
N LYS A 154 -0.26 -2.95 -1.68
CA LYS A 154 -0.45 -3.77 -0.48
C LYS A 154 0.87 -3.88 0.26
N LYS A 155 0.86 -3.51 1.54
CA LYS A 155 2.01 -3.65 2.43
C LYS A 155 1.82 -4.90 3.28
N VAL A 156 2.75 -5.84 3.14
CA VAL A 156 2.78 -7.08 3.94
C VAL A 156 4.02 -7.01 4.84
N TYR A 157 3.82 -7.20 6.14
CA TYR A 157 4.91 -7.18 7.12
C TYR A 157 4.56 -8.04 8.34
N PHE A 158 5.56 -8.39 9.12
CA PHE A 158 5.33 -9.04 10.40
C PHE A 158 5.13 -7.98 11.49
N ASP A 159 4.02 -8.07 12.22
CA ASP A 159 3.73 -7.17 13.33
C ASP A 159 4.21 -7.80 14.64
N PRO A 160 5.22 -7.21 15.31
CA PRO A 160 5.77 -7.77 16.54
C PRO A 160 4.82 -7.71 17.73
N LEU A 161 3.83 -6.80 17.73
CA LEU A 161 2.83 -6.72 18.77
C LEU A 161 1.75 -7.79 18.62
N LEU A 162 1.33 -8.03 17.37
CA LEU A 162 0.34 -9.06 17.05
C LEU A 162 0.96 -10.45 16.87
N GLN A 163 2.30 -10.54 16.81
CA GLN A 163 3.06 -11.79 16.60
C GLN A 163 2.58 -12.60 15.38
N ARG A 164 2.21 -11.88 14.29
CA ARG A 164 1.76 -12.49 13.05
C ARG A 164 2.02 -11.58 11.85
N ALA A 165 1.93 -12.15 10.67
CA ALA A 165 1.93 -11.37 9.44
C ALA A 165 0.64 -10.52 9.34
N VAL A 166 0.78 -9.32 8.79
CA VAL A 166 -0.30 -8.35 8.56
C VAL A 166 -0.24 -7.89 7.12
N SER A 167 -1.41 -7.75 6.51
CA SER A 167 -1.55 -7.24 5.15
C SER A 167 -2.48 -6.03 5.15
N LYS A 168 -1.95 -4.87 4.80
CA LYS A 168 -2.72 -3.61 4.74
C LYS A 168 -2.73 -3.06 3.32
N PHE A 169 -3.87 -2.56 2.93
CA PHE A 169 -4.00 -1.76 1.72
C PHE A 169 -3.38 -0.37 1.94
N VAL A 170 -2.66 0.12 0.95
CA VAL A 170 -2.09 1.47 0.92
C VAL A 170 -2.64 2.18 -0.31
N HIS A 171 -3.22 3.36 -0.10
CA HIS A 171 -3.77 4.17 -1.17
C HIS A 171 -2.66 4.64 -2.13
N ALA A 172 -2.99 4.78 -3.41
CA ALA A 172 -2.05 5.30 -4.41
C ALA A 172 -1.57 6.73 -4.07
N GLU A 173 -2.37 7.51 -3.34
CA GLU A 173 -2.00 8.83 -2.83
C GLU A 173 -0.84 8.79 -1.84
N ASP A 174 -0.79 7.74 -1.02
CA ASP A 174 0.18 7.59 0.06
C ASP A 174 1.49 6.91 -0.37
N VAL A 175 1.56 6.39 -1.60
CA VAL A 175 2.79 5.83 -2.19
C VAL A 175 3.28 6.77 -3.28
N VAL A 176 4.39 7.44 -3.02
CA VAL A 176 5.01 8.39 -3.94
C VAL A 176 6.26 7.78 -4.55
N VAL A 177 6.32 7.79 -5.87
CA VAL A 177 7.44 7.32 -6.68
C VAL A 177 7.78 8.37 -7.74
N PRO A 178 9.01 8.43 -8.26
CA PRO A 178 9.36 9.30 -9.37
C PRO A 178 8.47 9.07 -10.58
N TYR A 179 8.12 10.13 -11.31
CA TYR A 179 7.17 10.09 -12.45
C TYR A 179 7.54 9.04 -13.51
N GLY A 180 8.79 8.79 -13.76
CA GLY A 180 9.24 7.80 -14.75
C GLY A 180 9.35 6.36 -14.25
N ALA A 181 8.93 6.06 -13.01
CA ALA A 181 9.02 4.72 -12.44
C ALA A 181 8.07 3.75 -13.16
N THR A 182 8.63 2.70 -13.73
CA THR A 182 7.87 1.63 -14.40
C THR A 182 7.60 0.46 -13.46
N ASP A 183 8.41 0.31 -12.42
CA ASP A 183 8.36 -0.82 -11.49
C ASP A 183 8.98 -0.40 -10.14
N LEU A 184 8.49 -0.99 -9.05
CA LEU A 184 8.97 -0.67 -7.69
C LEU A 184 10.36 -1.24 -7.39
N LEU A 185 10.81 -2.27 -8.10
CA LEU A 185 12.12 -2.90 -7.84
C LEU A 185 13.28 -2.07 -8.39
N THR A 186 13.04 -1.38 -9.51
CA THR A 186 14.07 -0.61 -10.22
C THR A 186 14.01 0.88 -9.94
N THR A 187 12.98 1.34 -9.24
CA THR A 187 12.83 2.77 -8.91
C THR A 187 13.88 3.20 -7.88
N PRO A 188 14.50 4.38 -8.06
CA PRO A 188 15.55 4.85 -7.14
C PRO A 188 15.03 5.16 -5.74
N ARG A 189 13.75 5.44 -5.59
CA ARG A 189 13.12 5.67 -4.28
C ARG A 189 11.64 5.38 -4.28
N ILE A 190 11.14 4.92 -3.14
CA ILE A 190 9.72 4.70 -2.86
C ILE A 190 9.43 5.39 -1.54
N THR A 191 8.50 6.31 -1.55
CA THR A 191 8.07 7.01 -0.33
C THR A 191 6.68 6.56 0.07
N HIS A 192 6.52 6.11 1.30
CA HIS A 192 5.23 5.80 1.88
C HIS A 192 4.87 6.86 2.93
N ILE A 193 3.83 7.62 2.66
CA ILE A 193 3.31 8.66 3.56
C ILE A 193 2.43 7.98 4.60
N ILE A 194 2.82 8.06 5.87
CA ILE A 194 2.07 7.49 6.99
C ILE A 194 1.60 8.63 7.88
N ARG A 195 0.30 8.76 8.04
CA ARG A 195 -0.30 9.74 8.96
C ARG A 195 -0.42 9.10 10.33
N MET A 196 0.19 9.71 11.33
CA MET A 196 0.20 9.23 12.71
C MET A 196 -0.23 10.32 13.69
N ASP A 197 -0.92 9.92 14.74
CA ASP A 197 -1.20 10.80 15.86
C ASP A 197 0.05 10.97 16.76
N LYS A 198 0.11 12.10 17.47
CA LYS A 198 1.21 12.40 18.39
C LYS A 198 1.44 11.27 19.41
N ASN A 199 0.37 10.66 19.92
CA ASN A 199 0.47 9.55 20.87
C ASN A 199 1.07 8.29 20.25
N GLU A 200 0.79 8.01 18.97
CA GLU A 200 1.38 6.88 18.24
C GLU A 200 2.88 7.07 18.05
N ILE A 201 3.29 8.28 17.66
CA ILE A 201 4.72 8.61 17.53
C ILE A 201 5.42 8.45 18.88
N LEU A 202 4.86 8.98 19.97
CA LEU A 202 5.43 8.86 21.32
C LEU A 202 5.54 7.40 21.78
N LYS A 203 4.56 6.55 21.48
CA LYS A 203 4.63 5.11 21.77
C LYS A 203 5.77 4.43 21.02
N LEU A 204 5.96 4.76 19.74
CA LEU A 204 7.04 4.22 18.94
C LEU A 204 8.42 4.74 19.37
N GLN A 205 8.50 5.98 19.85
CA GLN A 205 9.71 6.53 20.45
C GLN A 205 10.05 5.81 21.79
N LEU A 206 9.06 5.60 22.65
CA LEU A 206 9.24 4.86 23.92
C LEU A 206 9.61 3.39 23.67
N ALA A 207 9.11 2.79 22.61
CA ALA A 207 9.48 1.44 22.20
C ALA A 207 10.87 1.36 21.51
N GLY A 208 11.55 2.50 21.31
CA GLY A 208 12.87 2.56 20.69
C GLY A 208 12.86 2.39 19.16
N PHE A 209 11.67 2.41 18.55
CA PHE A 209 11.55 2.32 17.08
C PHE A 209 11.92 3.62 16.38
N TYR A 210 11.51 4.76 16.93
CA TYR A 210 11.94 6.09 16.52
C TYR A 210 12.81 6.73 17.58
N LYS A 211 13.77 7.54 17.16
CA LYS A 211 14.49 8.41 18.10
C LYS A 211 13.57 9.50 18.63
N ALA A 212 13.75 9.87 19.90
CA ALA A 212 13.19 11.09 20.44
C ALA A 212 13.95 12.28 19.85
N ILE A 213 13.26 13.16 19.18
CA ILE A 213 13.78 14.41 18.62
C ILE A 213 13.40 15.54 19.59
#